data_984527f03660013bc711e4f5d650805a
#
_entry.id   984527f03660013bc711e4f5d650805a
#
_cell.length_a   1.000
_cell.length_b   1.000
_cell.length_c   1.000
_cell.angle_alpha   90.00
_cell.angle_beta   90.00
_cell.angle_gamma   90.00
#
_symmetry.space_group_name_H-M   'P 1'
#
loop_
_entity.id
_entity.type
_entity.pdbx_description
1 polymer ?
#
loop_
_entity_poly.entity_id
_entity_poly.type
_entity_poly.pdbx_seq_one_letter_code
_entity_poly.pdbx_strand_id
1 'polypeptide(L)'
;MSKKAIHKLDKKQGKTPISSESQKKSNTIKPIINEVQEAIEELKASYDDFLYVSKAFSNTCISSLMAKARIYGLDPVPVEEARVLELGSSCGGNIIPQALYNPTATFTGIDLSPTQVKHGNELIESMGLKNITLLEKNIMDIDDEFGTFDYIIVHGIWSWVPDVVKDKILNICNRNLSDRGVAYVSYNTYPGWKRLEQLRDIMLYSEKHAPNDSLQERTAYTKNVLKLIAETMKLDERSTIISDYKIKNINRVLQSNDYYVGHEYLEAINDPVYVSEFIERAQQQGCAYIGDETLNRSFITWLNSDVEKNIRTLARDSYIDKEQYYDYVYDTQFRMALLTKCSNEDKISHDERVEKKVLDTLYFNNALDEEPGVPPEWTNVMHISIQELMDTKRPFNVADILKHIEEHHPGSEIDTDAMYRRLFHLAIVGHVNTYAKKYDQLPFVENETYIPEHFINYVSTLVEKGGYQYMCLGNMYNQIDYSVDEGLSYVMKLMAKPISRQELIDTMNENMTVERTKDDGTKHIVSSEQYLDESIAHIQALGYFAK
;
A
#
# COMPACT_ATOMS: atom_id res chain seq x y z
N MET A 1 9.71 2.44 31.98
CA MET A 1 10.83 2.65 32.91
C MET A 1 11.87 3.61 32.33
N SER A 2 12.40 4.48 33.17
CA SER A 2 13.12 5.73 32.87
C SER A 2 14.42 5.57 32.08
N LYS A 3 14.69 6.49 31.15
CA LYS A 3 15.94 6.76 30.37
C LYS A 3 17.27 6.76 31.17
N LYS A 4 17.32 6.36 32.42
CA LYS A 4 18.52 6.33 33.26
C LYS A 4 19.31 5.01 33.22
N ALA A 5 18.84 3.96 32.54
CA ALA A 5 19.50 2.65 32.49
C ALA A 5 20.53 2.48 31.35
N ILE A 6 20.50 3.33 30.32
CA ILE A 6 21.32 3.16 29.10
C ILE A 6 22.69 3.84 29.18
N HIS A 7 22.95 4.74 30.13
CA HIS A 7 24.18 5.55 30.16
C HIS A 7 25.31 5.03 31.07
N LYS A 8 25.29 3.75 31.48
CA LYS A 8 26.30 3.22 32.42
C LYS A 8 27.20 2.09 31.92
N LEU A 9 27.24 1.82 30.63
CA LEU A 9 28.04 0.70 30.06
C LEU A 9 29.33 1.07 29.35
N ASP A 10 29.69 2.34 29.24
CA ASP A 10 30.97 2.77 28.67
C ASP A 10 31.94 3.26 29.76
N LYS A 11 32.63 2.36 30.43
CA LYS A 11 33.98 2.53 30.98
C LYS A 11 34.39 1.38 31.91
N LYS A 12 35.03 0.35 31.34
CA LYS A 12 36.10 -0.43 31.99
C LYS A 12 36.70 -1.43 31.01
N GLN A 13 37.73 -1.03 30.30
CA GLN A 13 38.72 -1.95 29.74
C GLN A 13 39.83 -2.16 30.75
N GLY A 14 40.02 -3.39 31.19
CA GLY A 14 41.16 -3.85 32.03
C GLY A 14 41.35 -5.36 31.83
N LYS A 15 42.51 -5.74 31.37
CA LYS A 15 42.98 -7.03 30.82
C LYS A 15 42.88 -8.27 31.75
N THR A 16 42.61 -9.44 31.09
CA THR A 16 43.04 -10.85 31.28
C THR A 16 42.23 -11.75 32.27
N PRO A 17 42.14 -13.11 32.09
CA PRO A 17 42.41 -14.04 30.99
C PRO A 17 41.19 -14.95 30.61
N ILE A 18 41.34 -15.66 29.50
CA ILE A 18 40.41 -16.58 28.86
C ILE A 18 40.10 -17.80 29.75
N SER A 19 38.87 -17.92 30.23
CA SER A 19 38.12 -19.15 30.53
C SER A 19 36.86 -18.82 31.36
N SER A 20 35.72 -18.63 30.70
CA SER A 20 34.33 -18.62 31.24
C SER A 20 33.33 -17.81 30.37
N GLU A 21 33.64 -17.54 29.11
CA GLU A 21 32.76 -16.68 28.24
C GLU A 21 31.49 -17.38 27.75
N SER A 22 31.41 -18.71 27.70
CA SER A 22 30.24 -19.41 27.19
C SER A 22 29.03 -19.42 28.17
N GLN A 23 29.28 -19.39 29.46
CA GLN A 23 28.19 -19.39 30.46
C GLN A 23 27.60 -17.98 30.72
N LYS A 24 28.39 -16.90 30.55
CA LYS A 24 27.89 -15.53 30.73
C LYS A 24 27.08 -15.04 29.53
N LYS A 25 27.36 -15.49 28.30
CA LYS A 25 26.55 -15.17 27.10
C LYS A 25 25.17 -15.85 27.18
N SER A 26 25.06 -17.06 27.71
CA SER A 26 23.80 -17.78 27.90
C SER A 26 22.85 -17.11 28.88
N ASN A 27 23.36 -16.46 29.94
CA ASN A 27 22.52 -15.81 30.96
C ASN A 27 22.05 -14.36 30.56
N THR A 28 22.67 -13.74 29.57
CA THR A 28 22.27 -12.42 29.09
C THR A 28 21.29 -12.52 27.88
N ILE A 29 21.33 -13.62 27.15
CA ILE A 29 20.48 -13.89 26.00
C ILE A 29 19.06 -14.32 26.41
N LYS A 30 18.91 -15.11 27.49
CA LYS A 30 17.61 -15.57 27.97
C LYS A 30 16.62 -14.49 28.39
N PRO A 31 17.00 -13.39 29.09
CA PRO A 31 16.11 -12.30 29.41
C PRO A 31 15.63 -11.56 28.15
N ILE A 32 16.52 -11.34 27.18
CA ILE A 32 16.20 -10.64 25.92
C ILE A 32 15.23 -11.48 25.08
N ILE A 33 15.40 -12.80 25.01
CA ILE A 33 14.49 -13.71 24.30
C ILE A 33 13.11 -13.70 24.95
N ASN A 34 13.01 -13.67 26.28
CA ASN A 34 11.73 -13.61 26.99
C ASN A 34 11.01 -12.27 26.76
N GLU A 35 11.72 -11.14 26.82
CA GLU A 35 11.14 -9.81 26.54
C GLU A 35 10.62 -9.69 25.10
N VAL A 36 11.32 -10.28 24.14
CA VAL A 36 10.87 -10.33 22.73
C VAL A 36 9.65 -11.23 22.58
N GLN A 37 9.64 -12.39 23.25
CA GLN A 37 8.51 -13.32 23.22
C GLN A 37 7.26 -12.70 23.86
N GLU A 38 7.40 -12.03 25.01
CA GLU A 38 6.31 -11.30 25.66
C GLU A 38 5.75 -10.20 24.75
N ALA A 39 6.61 -9.42 24.10
CA ALA A 39 6.17 -8.36 23.15
C ALA A 39 5.43 -8.95 21.93
N ILE A 40 5.83 -10.11 21.43
CA ILE A 40 5.16 -10.81 20.32
C ILE A 40 3.80 -11.34 20.78
N GLU A 41 3.68 -11.87 21.99
CA GLU A 41 2.42 -12.36 22.55
C GLU A 41 1.43 -11.22 22.84
N GLU A 42 1.91 -10.09 23.37
CA GLU A 42 1.10 -8.87 23.55
C GLU A 42 0.58 -8.34 22.20
N LEU A 43 1.43 -8.31 21.17
CA LEU A 43 1.05 -7.90 19.82
C LEU A 43 -0.03 -8.82 19.25
N LYS A 44 0.13 -10.14 19.38
CA LYS A 44 -0.86 -11.13 18.93
C LYS A 44 -2.21 -10.93 19.63
N ALA A 45 -2.21 -10.71 20.93
CA ALA A 45 -3.44 -10.48 21.70
C ALA A 45 -4.16 -9.20 21.27
N SER A 46 -3.43 -8.11 21.00
CA SER A 46 -4.00 -6.85 20.51
C SER A 46 -4.70 -7.01 19.15
N TYR A 47 -4.10 -7.74 18.22
CA TYR A 47 -4.68 -7.99 16.90
C TYR A 47 -5.86 -8.97 16.90
N ASP A 48 -5.94 -9.88 17.86
CA ASP A 48 -7.10 -10.78 18.02
C ASP A 48 -8.29 -10.08 18.69
N ASP A 49 -8.06 -9.11 19.58
CA ASP A 49 -9.12 -8.38 20.30
C ASP A 49 -9.77 -7.28 19.45
N PHE A 50 -9.01 -6.62 18.56
CA PHE A 50 -9.50 -5.56 17.70
C PHE A 50 -9.00 -5.79 16.28
N LEU A 51 -9.81 -6.53 15.50
CA LEU A 51 -9.46 -6.95 14.15
C LEU A 51 -9.14 -5.74 13.25
N TYR A 52 -7.93 -5.70 12.73
CA TYR A 52 -7.57 -4.75 11.69
C TYR A 52 -8.30 -5.10 10.38
N VAL A 53 -8.97 -4.12 9.78
CA VAL A 53 -9.65 -4.35 8.49
C VAL A 53 -8.59 -4.63 7.41
N SER A 54 -8.57 -5.85 6.90
CA SER A 54 -7.64 -6.28 5.87
C SER A 54 -7.98 -5.59 4.53
N LYS A 55 -7.00 -4.92 3.91
CA LYS A 55 -7.21 -4.04 2.76
C LYS A 55 -6.26 -4.35 1.63
N ALA A 56 -6.68 -4.03 0.42
CA ALA A 56 -5.81 -3.90 -0.73
C ALA A 56 -5.03 -2.57 -0.66
N PHE A 57 -3.78 -2.58 -1.09
CA PHE A 57 -2.90 -1.40 -1.14
C PHE A 57 -2.27 -1.31 -2.53
N SER A 58 -2.65 -0.31 -3.31
CA SER A 58 -2.17 -0.13 -4.69
C SER A 58 -0.64 -0.05 -4.79
N ASN A 59 0.01 0.49 -3.77
CA ASN A 59 1.47 0.59 -3.68
C ASN A 59 2.18 -0.76 -3.57
N THR A 60 1.46 -1.83 -3.23
CA THR A 60 2.00 -3.20 -3.15
C THR A 60 1.65 -4.06 -4.37
N CYS A 61 0.92 -3.50 -5.34
CA CYS A 61 0.57 -4.20 -6.58
C CYS A 61 1.85 -4.65 -7.30
N ILE A 62 2.03 -5.98 -7.47
CA ILE A 62 3.26 -6.53 -8.06
C ILE A 62 3.51 -6.02 -9.48
N SER A 63 2.46 -5.70 -10.25
CA SER A 63 2.60 -5.08 -11.57
C SER A 63 3.14 -3.64 -11.47
N SER A 64 2.78 -2.89 -10.44
CA SER A 64 3.34 -1.57 -10.16
C SER A 64 4.78 -1.68 -9.64
N LEU A 65 5.05 -2.60 -8.70
CA LEU A 65 6.41 -2.83 -8.20
C LEU A 65 7.37 -3.23 -9.33
N MET A 66 6.92 -4.09 -10.25
CA MET A 66 7.69 -4.46 -11.46
C MET A 66 7.98 -3.24 -12.34
N ALA A 67 6.97 -2.40 -12.60
CA ALA A 67 7.14 -1.20 -13.42
C ALA A 67 8.14 -0.23 -12.80
N LYS A 68 8.05 0.01 -11.50
CA LYS A 68 8.97 0.89 -10.77
C LYS A 68 10.39 0.35 -10.72
N ALA A 69 10.57 -0.94 -10.45
CA ALA A 69 11.89 -1.56 -10.49
C ALA A 69 12.54 -1.44 -11.88
N ARG A 70 11.76 -1.54 -12.98
CA ARG A 70 12.25 -1.27 -14.34
C ARG A 70 12.66 0.20 -14.52
N ILE A 71 11.91 1.14 -13.98
CA ILE A 71 12.26 2.57 -14.01
C ILE A 71 13.61 2.81 -13.31
N TYR A 72 13.90 2.09 -12.24
CA TYR A 72 15.19 2.13 -11.57
C TYR A 72 16.28 1.26 -12.22
N GLY A 73 16.05 0.70 -13.41
CA GLY A 73 17.07 -0.01 -14.21
C GLY A 73 17.13 -1.53 -14.00
N LEU A 74 16.28 -2.09 -13.16
CA LEU A 74 16.24 -3.55 -12.92
C LEU A 74 15.35 -4.27 -13.94
N ASP A 75 15.52 -5.60 -14.03
CA ASP A 75 14.68 -6.49 -14.84
C ASP A 75 14.05 -7.56 -13.94
N PRO A 76 12.97 -7.22 -13.19
CA PRO A 76 12.31 -8.15 -12.27
C PRO A 76 11.62 -9.31 -13.00
N VAL A 77 11.27 -10.35 -12.25
CA VAL A 77 10.51 -11.50 -12.77
C VAL A 77 9.12 -11.04 -13.23
N PRO A 78 8.65 -11.46 -14.41
CA PRO A 78 7.31 -11.12 -14.91
C PRO A 78 6.20 -11.53 -13.94
N VAL A 79 5.15 -10.70 -13.88
CA VAL A 79 4.00 -10.92 -12.97
C VAL A 79 3.40 -12.32 -13.13
N GLU A 80 3.35 -12.83 -14.37
CA GLU A 80 2.75 -14.11 -14.72
C GLU A 80 3.53 -15.32 -14.18
N GLU A 81 4.82 -15.13 -13.87
CA GLU A 81 5.73 -16.17 -13.38
C GLU A 81 6.08 -15.98 -11.89
N ALA A 82 5.51 -14.94 -11.27
CA ALA A 82 5.94 -14.47 -9.97
C ALA A 82 5.55 -15.41 -8.82
N ARG A 83 6.48 -15.56 -7.89
CA ARG A 83 6.26 -16.13 -6.55
C ARG A 83 6.27 -14.98 -5.56
N VAL A 84 5.17 -14.78 -4.87
CA VAL A 84 4.94 -13.62 -3.99
C VAL A 84 4.82 -14.07 -2.54
N LEU A 85 5.53 -13.40 -1.64
CA LEU A 85 5.40 -13.56 -0.18
C LEU A 85 4.92 -12.26 0.44
N GLU A 86 3.89 -12.32 1.28
CA GLU A 86 3.50 -11.21 2.14
C GLU A 86 3.72 -11.57 3.60
N LEU A 87 4.49 -10.74 4.32
CA LEU A 87 4.71 -10.86 5.75
C LEU A 87 3.69 -9.99 6.50
N GLY A 88 2.89 -10.58 7.39
CA GLY A 88 1.79 -9.92 8.08
C GLY A 88 0.59 -9.71 7.15
N SER A 89 0.10 -10.80 6.54
CA SER A 89 -0.95 -10.75 5.51
C SER A 89 -2.36 -10.54 6.08
N SER A 90 -2.55 -10.59 7.40
CA SER A 90 -3.87 -10.53 8.02
C SER A 90 -4.84 -11.56 7.39
N CYS A 91 -6.08 -11.17 7.07
CA CYS A 91 -7.03 -12.00 6.33
C CYS A 91 -6.72 -12.11 4.82
N GLY A 92 -5.62 -11.58 4.34
CA GLY A 92 -5.23 -11.64 2.92
C GLY A 92 -5.84 -10.56 2.03
N GLY A 93 -6.45 -9.50 2.59
CA GLY A 93 -7.11 -8.44 1.82
C GLY A 93 -6.20 -7.74 0.82
N ASN A 94 -4.88 -7.77 1.05
CA ASN A 94 -3.89 -7.21 0.14
C ASN A 94 -3.38 -8.20 -0.93
N ILE A 95 -3.34 -9.50 -0.62
CA ILE A 95 -2.71 -10.49 -1.49
C ILE A 95 -3.74 -11.34 -2.27
N ILE A 96 -4.95 -11.52 -1.74
CA ILE A 96 -6.02 -12.30 -2.40
C ILE A 96 -6.45 -11.67 -3.74
N PRO A 97 -6.69 -10.34 -3.84
CA PRO A 97 -7.01 -9.73 -5.12
C PRO A 97 -5.90 -9.94 -6.16
N GLN A 98 -4.65 -9.83 -5.76
CA GLN A 98 -3.51 -10.03 -6.66
C GLN A 98 -3.46 -11.47 -7.17
N ALA A 99 -3.75 -12.46 -6.32
CA ALA A 99 -3.83 -13.87 -6.74
C ALA A 99 -4.99 -14.12 -7.70
N LEU A 100 -6.14 -13.49 -7.46
CA LEU A 100 -7.34 -13.61 -8.28
C LEU A 100 -7.09 -13.15 -9.73
N TYR A 101 -6.42 -12.00 -9.91
CA TYR A 101 -6.13 -11.44 -11.22
C TYR A 101 -4.83 -11.98 -11.88
N ASN A 102 -4.04 -12.78 -11.17
CA ASN A 102 -2.80 -13.37 -11.69
C ASN A 102 -2.77 -14.88 -11.45
N PRO A 103 -3.61 -15.67 -12.16
CA PRO A 103 -3.82 -17.08 -11.86
C PRO A 103 -2.60 -17.97 -12.11
N THR A 104 -1.59 -17.51 -12.86
CA THR A 104 -0.37 -18.26 -13.14
C THR A 104 0.77 -17.96 -12.15
N ALA A 105 0.68 -16.84 -11.42
CA ALA A 105 1.56 -16.50 -10.31
C ALA A 105 1.17 -17.25 -9.04
N THR A 106 2.08 -17.41 -8.10
CA THR A 106 1.82 -18.07 -6.81
C THR A 106 2.00 -17.10 -5.65
N PHE A 107 1.13 -17.19 -4.66
CA PHE A 107 1.07 -16.27 -3.54
C PHE A 107 1.10 -17.01 -2.21
N THR A 108 1.92 -16.52 -1.29
CA THR A 108 1.98 -17.02 0.09
C THR A 108 1.85 -15.82 1.03
N GLY A 109 0.88 -15.86 1.93
CA GLY A 109 0.75 -14.90 3.03
C GLY A 109 1.05 -15.57 4.35
N ILE A 110 1.73 -14.88 5.25
CA ILE A 110 1.91 -15.35 6.63
C ILE A 110 1.39 -14.32 7.62
N ASP A 111 0.78 -14.80 8.70
CA ASP A 111 0.36 -13.97 9.83
C ASP A 111 0.45 -14.74 11.14
N LEU A 112 0.57 -14.02 12.27
CA LEU A 112 0.58 -14.58 13.61
C LEU A 112 -0.81 -14.97 14.10
N SER A 113 -1.87 -14.32 13.60
CA SER A 113 -3.25 -14.53 14.06
C SER A 113 -3.90 -15.72 13.36
N PRO A 114 -4.18 -16.83 14.08
CA PRO A 114 -4.87 -17.98 13.50
C PRO A 114 -6.29 -17.63 13.06
N THR A 115 -6.94 -16.67 13.71
CA THR A 115 -8.28 -16.22 13.39
C THR A 115 -8.31 -15.53 12.03
N GLN A 116 -7.37 -14.61 11.79
CA GLN A 116 -7.28 -13.89 10.52
C GLN A 116 -6.91 -14.83 9.36
N VAL A 117 -5.92 -15.70 9.56
CA VAL A 117 -5.51 -16.71 8.58
C VAL A 117 -6.66 -17.64 8.20
N LYS A 118 -7.44 -18.07 9.20
CA LYS A 118 -8.63 -18.92 8.97
C LYS A 118 -9.66 -18.20 8.10
N HIS A 119 -10.01 -16.96 8.43
CA HIS A 119 -11.01 -16.18 7.66
C HIS A 119 -10.57 -15.97 6.21
N GLY A 120 -9.28 -15.68 5.99
CA GLY A 120 -8.72 -15.54 4.65
C GLY A 120 -8.76 -16.84 3.86
N ASN A 121 -8.41 -17.97 4.47
CA ASN A 121 -8.47 -19.27 3.80
C ASN A 121 -9.92 -19.70 3.48
N GLU A 122 -10.90 -19.40 4.33
CA GLU A 122 -12.31 -19.61 4.02
C GLU A 122 -12.75 -18.85 2.76
N LEU A 123 -12.29 -17.61 2.59
CA LEU A 123 -12.55 -16.82 1.39
C LEU A 123 -11.86 -17.42 0.15
N ILE A 124 -10.58 -17.82 0.26
CA ILE A 124 -9.82 -18.48 -0.80
C ILE A 124 -10.53 -19.76 -1.27
N GLU A 125 -11.00 -20.57 -0.33
CA GLU A 125 -11.74 -21.79 -0.60
C GLU A 125 -13.07 -21.51 -1.32
N SER A 126 -13.84 -20.49 -0.87
CA SER A 126 -15.11 -20.11 -1.49
C SER A 126 -14.96 -19.68 -2.96
N MET A 127 -13.82 -19.04 -3.30
CA MET A 127 -13.48 -18.67 -4.66
C MET A 127 -12.86 -19.82 -5.48
N GLY A 128 -12.49 -20.92 -4.85
CA GLY A 128 -11.80 -22.04 -5.51
C GLY A 128 -10.38 -21.72 -5.99
N LEU A 129 -9.73 -20.68 -5.46
CA LEU A 129 -8.37 -20.31 -5.84
C LEU A 129 -7.37 -21.40 -5.41
N LYS A 130 -6.39 -21.70 -6.27
CA LYS A 130 -5.37 -22.73 -6.05
C LYS A 130 -3.95 -22.17 -6.02
N ASN A 131 -3.78 -20.91 -6.35
CA ASN A 131 -2.50 -20.22 -6.47
C ASN A 131 -2.15 -19.33 -5.26
N ILE A 132 -2.89 -19.44 -4.18
CA ILE A 132 -2.66 -18.69 -2.94
C ILE A 132 -2.84 -19.57 -1.71
N THR A 133 -2.01 -19.34 -0.69
CA THR A 133 -2.09 -19.99 0.63
C THR A 133 -1.79 -18.97 1.72
N LEU A 134 -2.61 -18.93 2.77
CA LEU A 134 -2.30 -18.18 3.99
C LEU A 134 -1.91 -19.16 5.11
N LEU A 135 -0.81 -18.84 5.81
CA LEU A 135 -0.23 -19.69 6.85
C LEU A 135 -0.16 -18.94 8.18
N GLU A 136 -0.60 -19.58 9.25
CA GLU A 136 -0.26 -19.14 10.62
C GLU A 136 1.23 -19.40 10.85
N LYS A 137 2.04 -18.34 10.87
CA LYS A 137 3.49 -18.48 11.01
C LYS A 137 4.13 -17.21 11.57
N ASN A 138 5.07 -17.41 12.50
CA ASN A 138 5.90 -16.31 12.99
C ASN A 138 6.99 -15.95 11.97
N ILE A 139 7.19 -14.65 11.72
CA ILE A 139 8.28 -14.13 10.87
C ILE A 139 9.64 -14.67 11.31
N MET A 140 9.85 -14.85 12.62
CA MET A 140 11.09 -15.37 13.17
C MET A 140 11.42 -16.81 12.74
N ASP A 141 10.40 -17.59 12.35
CA ASP A 141 10.52 -18.99 11.93
C ASP A 141 10.73 -19.16 10.42
N ILE A 142 10.85 -18.06 9.67
CA ILE A 142 11.18 -18.11 8.24
C ILE A 142 12.68 -18.34 8.09
N ASP A 143 13.05 -19.41 7.43
CA ASP A 143 14.42 -19.76 7.09
C ASP A 143 14.64 -19.85 5.56
N ASP A 144 15.81 -20.29 5.15
CA ASP A 144 16.15 -20.44 3.72
C ASP A 144 15.34 -21.56 3.05
N GLU A 145 14.86 -22.56 3.81
CA GLU A 145 14.07 -23.69 3.32
C GLU A 145 12.60 -23.31 3.09
N PHE A 146 12.14 -22.19 3.66
CA PHE A 146 10.77 -21.72 3.47
C PHE A 146 10.45 -21.40 1.99
N GLY A 147 11.45 -21.07 1.20
CA GLY A 147 11.33 -20.87 -0.23
C GLY A 147 11.99 -19.59 -0.73
N THR A 148 11.95 -19.43 -2.04
CA THR A 148 12.49 -18.27 -2.75
C THR A 148 11.36 -17.56 -3.48
N PHE A 149 11.26 -16.24 -3.32
CA PHE A 149 10.18 -15.40 -3.83
C PHE A 149 10.73 -14.31 -4.75
N ASP A 150 9.92 -13.89 -5.70
CA ASP A 150 10.28 -12.87 -6.67
C ASP A 150 9.80 -11.49 -6.22
N TYR A 151 8.74 -11.48 -5.41
CA TYR A 151 8.25 -10.28 -4.72
C TYR A 151 8.03 -10.61 -3.24
N ILE A 152 8.58 -9.78 -2.35
CA ILE A 152 8.34 -9.85 -0.90
C ILE A 152 7.70 -8.54 -0.46
N ILE A 153 6.51 -8.63 0.14
CA ILE A 153 5.71 -7.48 0.58
C ILE A 153 5.69 -7.44 2.10
N VAL A 154 6.09 -6.30 2.66
CA VAL A 154 6.03 -6.01 4.10
C VAL A 154 5.37 -4.64 4.27
N HIS A 155 4.04 -4.63 4.38
CA HIS A 155 3.27 -3.40 4.51
C HIS A 155 2.70 -3.24 5.92
N GLY A 156 3.04 -2.11 6.57
CA GLY A 156 2.49 -1.77 7.89
C GLY A 156 3.01 -2.66 9.04
N ILE A 157 4.20 -3.26 8.93
CA ILE A 157 4.76 -4.17 9.94
C ILE A 157 6.05 -3.61 10.56
N TRP A 158 7.00 -3.16 9.74
CA TRP A 158 8.39 -2.93 10.15
C TRP A 158 8.54 -1.96 11.34
N SER A 159 7.76 -0.89 11.41
CA SER A 159 7.82 0.08 12.52
C SER A 159 7.15 -0.39 13.83
N TRP A 160 6.41 -1.50 13.77
CA TRP A 160 5.56 -1.97 14.86
C TRP A 160 6.13 -3.18 15.60
N VAL A 161 7.30 -3.64 15.19
CA VAL A 161 7.94 -4.85 15.72
C VAL A 161 9.27 -4.54 16.39
N PRO A 162 9.74 -5.39 17.33
CA PRO A 162 11.05 -5.25 17.97
C PRO A 162 12.21 -5.27 16.96
N ASP A 163 13.34 -4.68 17.32
CA ASP A 163 14.53 -4.59 16.46
C ASP A 163 15.00 -5.93 15.88
N VAL A 164 14.96 -6.99 16.69
CA VAL A 164 15.34 -8.32 16.21
C VAL A 164 14.42 -8.83 15.10
N VAL A 165 13.13 -8.48 15.13
CA VAL A 165 12.18 -8.84 14.08
C VAL A 165 12.39 -7.95 12.85
N LYS A 166 12.73 -6.66 13.02
CA LYS A 166 13.10 -5.78 11.91
C LYS A 166 14.29 -6.32 11.14
N ASP A 167 15.35 -6.75 11.85
CA ASP A 167 16.53 -7.36 11.23
C ASP A 167 16.18 -8.68 10.53
N LYS A 168 15.29 -9.48 11.11
CA LYS A 168 14.80 -10.71 10.50
C LYS A 168 14.03 -10.45 9.22
N ILE A 169 13.17 -9.42 9.17
CA ILE A 169 12.46 -9.00 7.98
C ILE A 169 13.44 -8.65 6.85
N LEU A 170 14.44 -7.81 7.13
CA LEU A 170 15.45 -7.43 6.13
C LEU A 170 16.31 -8.64 5.70
N ASN A 171 16.60 -9.55 6.63
CA ASN A 171 17.30 -10.80 6.31
C ASN A 171 16.46 -11.69 5.36
N ILE A 172 15.14 -11.80 5.57
CA ILE A 172 14.21 -12.49 4.65
C ILE A 172 14.22 -11.80 3.28
N CYS A 173 14.17 -10.46 3.24
CA CYS A 173 14.27 -9.67 2.00
C CYS A 173 15.58 -9.90 1.23
N ASN A 174 16.65 -10.41 1.87
CA ASN A 174 17.87 -10.82 1.19
C ASN A 174 17.86 -12.31 0.85
N ARG A 175 17.65 -13.19 1.84
CA ARG A 175 17.88 -14.63 1.71
C ARG A 175 16.77 -15.35 0.93
N ASN A 176 15.52 -14.94 1.15
CA ASN A 176 14.36 -15.54 0.50
C ASN A 176 13.94 -14.80 -0.78
N LEU A 177 14.64 -13.73 -1.18
CA LEU A 177 14.41 -13.05 -2.45
C LEU A 177 15.17 -13.77 -3.58
N SER A 178 14.58 -13.85 -4.77
CA SER A 178 15.28 -14.36 -5.97
C SER A 178 16.31 -13.34 -6.47
N ASP A 179 17.19 -13.74 -7.39
CA ASP A 179 18.22 -12.85 -7.92
C ASP A 179 17.67 -11.69 -8.76
N ARG A 180 16.43 -11.81 -9.26
CA ARG A 180 15.68 -10.77 -9.97
C ARG A 180 14.54 -10.20 -9.11
N GLY A 181 14.58 -10.46 -7.81
CA GLY A 181 13.50 -10.15 -6.91
C GLY A 181 13.48 -8.70 -6.45
N VAL A 182 12.28 -8.26 -6.04
CA VAL A 182 12.00 -6.95 -5.47
C VAL A 182 11.27 -7.13 -4.14
N ALA A 183 11.79 -6.54 -3.09
CA ALA A 183 11.09 -6.46 -1.81
C ALA A 183 10.56 -5.04 -1.58
N TYR A 184 9.36 -4.95 -1.04
CA TYR A 184 8.70 -3.72 -0.62
C TYR A 184 8.59 -3.70 0.89
N VAL A 185 9.11 -2.65 1.54
CA VAL A 185 9.02 -2.47 2.99
C VAL A 185 8.52 -1.07 3.30
N SER A 186 7.38 -0.97 3.98
CA SER A 186 6.88 0.31 4.44
C SER A 186 7.19 0.55 5.91
N TYR A 187 7.43 1.81 6.26
CA TYR A 187 7.77 2.22 7.62
C TYR A 187 7.45 3.68 7.90
N ASN A 188 7.21 3.97 9.16
CA ASN A 188 7.08 5.33 9.66
C ASN A 188 8.44 6.01 9.67
N THR A 189 8.54 7.26 9.24
CA THR A 189 9.83 7.95 9.09
C THR A 189 9.87 9.33 9.73
N TYR A 190 11.07 9.70 10.17
CA TYR A 190 11.42 11.04 10.57
C TYR A 190 11.84 11.90 9.35
N PRO A 191 11.63 13.23 9.41
CA PRO A 191 11.22 14.03 10.58
C PRO A 191 9.70 14.08 10.82
N GLY A 192 8.88 13.71 9.84
CA GLY A 192 7.45 13.96 9.89
C GLY A 192 6.74 13.30 11.07
N TRP A 193 7.15 12.10 11.48
CA TRP A 193 6.59 11.41 12.64
C TRP A 193 6.82 12.12 13.96
N LYS A 194 7.89 12.94 14.11
CA LYS A 194 8.13 13.69 15.37
C LYS A 194 6.97 14.59 15.78
N ARG A 195 6.17 15.03 14.82
CA ARG A 195 4.96 15.82 15.10
C ARG A 195 3.82 14.97 15.67
N LEU A 196 3.71 13.74 15.20
CA LEU A 196 2.69 12.79 15.64
C LEU A 196 3.05 12.17 16.98
N GLU A 197 4.34 12.02 17.30
CA GLU A 197 4.82 11.58 18.61
C GLU A 197 4.28 12.44 19.75
N GLN A 198 4.15 13.75 19.56
CA GLN A 198 3.56 14.61 20.58
C GLN A 198 2.11 14.25 20.89
N LEU A 199 1.33 13.82 19.89
CA LEU A 199 -0.04 13.39 20.10
C LEU A 199 -0.07 12.00 20.73
N ARG A 200 0.79 11.10 20.25
CA ARG A 200 0.99 9.76 20.82
C ARG A 200 1.36 9.84 22.30
N ASP A 201 2.31 10.70 22.68
CA ASP A 201 2.71 10.90 24.08
C ASP A 201 1.53 11.33 24.96
N ILE A 202 0.67 12.24 24.46
CA ILE A 202 -0.55 12.67 25.18
C ILE A 202 -1.50 11.48 25.34
N MET A 203 -1.71 10.69 24.28
CA MET A 203 -2.63 9.56 24.30
C MET A 203 -2.10 8.46 25.23
N LEU A 204 -0.84 8.06 25.12
CA LEU A 204 -0.19 7.09 26.00
C LEU A 204 -0.12 7.53 27.47
N TYR A 205 -0.01 8.84 27.71
CA TYR A 205 -0.10 9.35 29.08
C TYR A 205 -1.51 9.24 29.65
N SER A 206 -2.51 9.58 28.84
CA SER A 206 -3.91 9.63 29.28
C SER A 206 -4.59 8.27 29.31
N GLU A 207 -4.19 7.30 28.48
CA GLU A 207 -4.80 5.95 28.45
C GLU A 207 -4.74 5.22 29.79
N LYS A 208 -3.71 5.52 30.61
CA LYS A 208 -3.57 4.97 31.99
C LYS A 208 -4.73 5.31 32.90
N HIS A 209 -5.56 6.27 32.53
CA HIS A 209 -6.74 6.72 33.26
C HIS A 209 -8.04 6.31 32.56
N ALA A 210 -7.96 5.51 31.48
CA ALA A 210 -9.14 4.98 30.81
C ALA A 210 -9.92 4.05 31.77
N PRO A 211 -11.26 4.07 31.73
CA PRO A 211 -12.07 3.30 32.69
C PRO A 211 -12.00 1.78 32.48
N ASN A 212 -11.62 1.33 31.28
CA ASN A 212 -11.55 -0.06 30.89
C ASN A 212 -10.29 -0.36 30.04
N ASP A 213 -9.94 -1.63 29.94
CA ASP A 213 -8.70 -2.10 29.29
C ASP A 213 -8.86 -2.41 27.79
N SER A 214 -10.08 -2.42 27.22
CA SER A 214 -10.24 -2.68 25.80
C SER A 214 -9.62 -1.57 24.94
N LEU A 215 -8.95 -1.91 23.85
CA LEU A 215 -8.31 -0.95 22.95
C LEU A 215 -9.33 0.08 22.42
N GLN A 216 -10.55 -0.36 22.12
CA GLN A 216 -11.63 0.51 21.66
C GLN A 216 -11.99 1.59 22.69
N GLU A 217 -12.15 1.23 23.97
CA GLU A 217 -12.52 2.18 25.02
C GLU A 217 -11.35 3.10 25.39
N ARG A 218 -10.12 2.58 25.42
CA ARG A 218 -8.92 3.40 25.59
C ARG A 218 -8.78 4.42 24.45
N THR A 219 -9.04 4.01 23.20
CA THR A 219 -9.02 4.90 22.03
C THR A 219 -10.06 6.00 22.15
N ALA A 220 -11.30 5.66 22.46
CA ALA A 220 -12.38 6.63 22.65
C ALA A 220 -12.07 7.62 23.78
N TYR A 221 -11.54 7.14 24.90
CA TYR A 221 -11.14 7.98 26.03
C TYR A 221 -10.03 8.96 25.65
N THR A 222 -8.96 8.48 25.02
CA THR A 222 -7.81 9.31 24.63
C THR A 222 -8.16 10.33 23.54
N LYS A 223 -9.05 10.00 22.61
CA LYS A 223 -9.62 10.97 21.65
C LYS A 223 -10.39 12.09 22.37
N ASN A 224 -11.18 11.77 23.40
CA ASN A 224 -11.87 12.79 24.20
C ASN A 224 -10.88 13.70 24.94
N VAL A 225 -9.77 13.16 25.45
CA VAL A 225 -8.71 13.97 26.06
C VAL A 225 -8.07 14.90 25.04
N LEU A 226 -7.73 14.42 23.83
CA LEU A 226 -7.21 15.26 22.75
C LEU A 226 -8.19 16.38 22.37
N LYS A 227 -9.49 16.06 22.28
CA LYS A 227 -10.54 17.05 22.00
C LYS A 227 -10.56 18.15 23.06
N LEU A 228 -10.57 17.78 24.34
CA LEU A 228 -10.56 18.74 25.45
C LEU A 228 -9.30 19.61 25.44
N ILE A 229 -8.14 19.04 25.13
CA ILE A 229 -6.89 19.80 24.98
C ILE A 229 -7.01 20.83 23.84
N ALA A 230 -7.53 20.43 22.67
CA ALA A 230 -7.72 21.34 21.54
C ALA A 230 -8.72 22.47 21.88
N GLU A 231 -9.81 22.15 22.58
CA GLU A 231 -10.79 23.15 23.06
C GLU A 231 -10.15 24.11 24.05
N THR A 232 -9.36 23.60 25.01
CA THR A 232 -8.65 24.43 26.00
C THR A 232 -7.65 25.37 25.32
N MET A 233 -6.91 24.88 24.31
CA MET A 233 -5.96 25.72 23.55
C MET A 233 -6.66 26.86 22.80
N LYS A 234 -7.90 26.66 22.33
CA LYS A 234 -8.70 27.71 21.66
C LYS A 234 -9.18 28.79 22.61
N LEU A 235 -9.33 28.50 23.90
CA LEU A 235 -9.73 29.46 24.91
C LEU A 235 -8.60 30.39 25.36
N ASP A 236 -7.33 30.03 25.08
CA ASP A 236 -6.19 30.85 25.45
C ASP A 236 -5.96 31.94 24.38
N GLU A 237 -6.19 33.22 24.76
CA GLU A 237 -5.96 34.37 23.90
C GLU A 237 -4.48 34.51 23.43
N ARG A 238 -3.55 33.80 24.08
CA ARG A 238 -2.14 33.71 23.70
C ARG A 238 -1.90 32.65 22.62
N SER A 239 -2.96 32.21 21.93
CA SER A 239 -2.82 31.24 20.82
C SER A 239 -1.73 31.69 19.84
N THR A 240 -0.92 30.72 19.43
CA THR A 240 0.21 30.93 18.54
C THR A 240 0.04 30.05 17.29
N ILE A 241 0.81 30.32 16.24
CA ILE A 241 0.88 29.45 15.04
C ILE A 241 1.15 27.98 15.43
N ILE A 242 1.93 27.75 16.51
CA ILE A 242 2.22 26.41 17.03
C ILE A 242 0.94 25.75 17.58
N SER A 243 0.12 26.53 18.30
CA SER A 243 -1.18 26.06 18.83
C SER A 243 -2.12 25.67 17.69
N ASP A 244 -2.26 26.51 16.68
CA ASP A 244 -3.12 26.27 15.51
C ASP A 244 -2.70 25.01 14.75
N TYR A 245 -1.41 24.84 14.57
CA TYR A 245 -0.85 23.66 13.91
C TYR A 245 -1.13 22.38 14.71
N LYS A 246 -0.96 22.41 16.04
CA LYS A 246 -1.26 21.27 16.92
C LYS A 246 -2.74 20.94 16.93
N ILE A 247 -3.62 21.95 16.97
CA ILE A 247 -5.08 21.77 16.86
C ILE A 247 -5.45 21.11 15.54
N LYS A 248 -4.82 21.51 14.42
CA LYS A 248 -5.05 20.89 13.10
C LYS A 248 -4.70 19.40 13.12
N ASN A 249 -3.58 19.02 13.72
CA ASN A 249 -3.17 17.60 13.82
C ASN A 249 -4.11 16.82 14.75
N ILE A 250 -4.52 17.39 15.88
CA ILE A 250 -5.53 16.78 16.77
C ILE A 250 -6.83 16.53 15.99
N ASN A 251 -7.32 17.52 15.24
CA ASN A 251 -8.56 17.36 14.47
C ASN A 251 -8.49 16.23 13.44
N ARG A 252 -7.32 15.99 12.81
CA ARG A 252 -7.12 14.83 11.92
C ARG A 252 -7.29 13.52 12.67
N VAL A 253 -6.68 13.38 13.85
CA VAL A 253 -6.84 12.18 14.70
C VAL A 253 -8.30 11.98 15.10
N LEU A 254 -9.00 13.07 15.49
CA LEU A 254 -10.42 13.00 15.89
C LEU A 254 -11.35 12.56 14.74
N GLN A 255 -11.02 12.89 13.49
CA GLN A 255 -11.77 12.51 12.30
C GLN A 255 -11.45 11.08 11.81
N SER A 256 -10.34 10.50 12.25
CA SER A 256 -9.94 9.14 11.87
C SER A 256 -10.78 8.09 12.61
N ASN A 257 -10.93 6.92 11.99
CA ASN A 257 -11.62 5.77 12.59
C ASN A 257 -10.92 5.31 13.88
N ASP A 258 -11.67 4.87 14.86
CA ASP A 258 -11.12 4.48 16.17
C ASP A 258 -10.16 3.32 16.08
N TYR A 259 -10.44 2.29 15.24
CA TYR A 259 -9.51 1.17 15.04
C TYR A 259 -8.15 1.65 14.49
N TYR A 260 -8.15 2.59 13.52
CA TYR A 260 -6.91 3.15 12.99
C TYR A 260 -6.15 3.93 14.08
N VAL A 261 -6.87 4.77 14.84
CA VAL A 261 -6.25 5.55 15.91
C VAL A 261 -5.68 4.67 17.01
N GLY A 262 -6.38 3.60 17.40
CA GLY A 262 -5.92 2.64 18.39
C GLY A 262 -4.59 1.99 17.97
N HIS A 263 -4.54 1.43 16.78
CA HIS A 263 -3.34 0.78 16.27
C HIS A 263 -2.20 1.76 15.93
N GLU A 264 -2.49 2.98 15.48
CA GLU A 264 -1.47 3.96 15.12
C GLU A 264 -0.83 4.67 16.33
N TYR A 265 -1.61 4.90 17.42
CA TYR A 265 -1.16 5.74 18.53
C TYR A 265 -1.06 5.03 19.88
N LEU A 266 -1.72 3.88 20.07
CA LEU A 266 -1.75 3.19 21.37
C LEU A 266 -0.99 1.85 21.40
N GLU A 267 -0.51 1.35 20.25
CA GLU A 267 0.36 0.17 20.24
C GLU A 267 1.64 0.41 21.03
N ALA A 268 2.11 -0.66 21.71
CA ALA A 268 3.28 -0.59 22.58
C ALA A 268 4.56 -0.14 21.84
N ILE A 269 4.73 -0.62 20.61
CA ILE A 269 5.88 -0.31 19.75
C ILE A 269 5.38 0.57 18.60
N ASN A 270 6.03 1.70 18.41
CA ASN A 270 6.05 2.49 17.17
C ASN A 270 7.42 3.13 17.12
N ASP A 271 8.23 2.71 16.17
CA ASP A 271 9.64 3.08 16.08
C ASP A 271 9.97 3.60 14.68
N PRO A 272 9.68 4.89 14.41
CA PRO A 272 10.05 5.56 13.18
C PRO A 272 11.57 5.75 13.10
N VAL A 273 12.13 5.68 11.88
CA VAL A 273 13.55 5.90 11.62
C VAL A 273 13.76 6.91 10.50
N TYR A 274 14.95 7.48 10.38
CA TYR A 274 15.33 8.25 9.21
C TYR A 274 15.56 7.32 8.01
N VAL A 275 15.32 7.82 6.78
CA VAL A 275 15.54 7.01 5.57
C VAL A 275 17.00 6.54 5.46
N SER A 276 17.95 7.38 5.83
CA SER A 276 19.38 7.02 5.85
C SER A 276 19.68 5.86 6.81
N GLU A 277 19.08 5.85 8.01
CA GLU A 277 19.22 4.77 9.00
C GLU A 277 18.57 3.46 8.50
N PHE A 278 17.40 3.56 7.86
CA PHE A 278 16.76 2.39 7.25
C PHE A 278 17.62 1.78 6.15
N ILE A 279 18.16 2.61 5.24
CA ILE A 279 19.00 2.14 4.13
C ILE A 279 20.27 1.49 4.67
N GLU A 280 20.94 2.11 5.65
CA GLU A 280 22.14 1.54 6.29
C GLU A 280 21.83 0.17 6.92
N ARG A 281 20.71 0.05 7.64
CA ARG A 281 20.29 -1.21 8.25
C ARG A 281 19.97 -2.28 7.21
N ALA A 282 19.33 -1.92 6.09
CA ALA A 282 19.06 -2.83 4.98
C ALA A 282 20.36 -3.33 4.33
N GLN A 283 21.33 -2.45 4.11
CA GLN A 283 22.66 -2.80 3.58
C GLN A 283 23.42 -3.75 4.50
N GLN A 284 23.34 -3.56 5.82
CA GLN A 284 23.95 -4.48 6.80
C GLN A 284 23.34 -5.89 6.73
N GLN A 285 22.09 -6.03 6.28
CA GLN A 285 21.42 -7.32 6.06
C GLN A 285 21.60 -7.86 4.63
N GLY A 286 22.41 -7.21 3.78
CA GLY A 286 22.70 -7.65 2.41
C GLY A 286 21.68 -7.22 1.36
N CYS A 287 20.85 -6.22 1.65
CA CYS A 287 19.91 -5.61 0.71
C CYS A 287 20.49 -4.33 0.10
N ALA A 288 20.24 -4.09 -1.19
CA ALA A 288 20.46 -2.82 -1.85
C ALA A 288 19.14 -2.04 -1.93
N TYR A 289 19.18 -0.74 -1.67
CA TYR A 289 18.04 0.15 -1.81
C TYR A 289 17.85 0.54 -3.27
N ILE A 290 16.69 0.22 -3.83
CA ILE A 290 16.32 0.58 -5.21
C ILE A 290 15.87 2.04 -5.29
N GLY A 291 15.00 2.46 -4.39
CA GLY A 291 14.35 3.77 -4.34
C GLY A 291 13.06 3.72 -3.54
N ASP A 292 12.33 4.82 -3.47
CA ASP A 292 10.98 4.82 -2.89
C ASP A 292 9.95 4.39 -3.95
N GLU A 293 8.91 3.67 -3.51
CA GLU A 293 7.78 3.29 -4.35
C GLU A 293 7.09 4.53 -4.93
N THR A 294 7.03 5.61 -4.17
CA THR A 294 6.54 6.91 -4.60
C THR A 294 7.64 7.67 -5.33
N LEU A 295 7.65 7.61 -6.65
CA LEU A 295 8.74 8.08 -7.52
C LEU A 295 9.20 9.51 -7.26
N ASN A 296 8.29 10.42 -6.88
CA ASN A 296 8.62 11.83 -6.65
C ASN A 296 9.55 12.08 -5.43
N ARG A 297 9.79 11.08 -4.61
CA ARG A 297 10.73 11.17 -3.49
C ARG A 297 12.16 10.90 -3.93
N SER A 298 12.32 9.97 -4.86
CA SER A 298 13.64 9.61 -5.42
C SER A 298 14.00 10.45 -6.65
N PHE A 299 13.03 10.80 -7.50
CA PHE A 299 13.21 11.63 -8.70
C PHE A 299 12.71 13.04 -8.44
N ILE A 300 13.61 13.98 -8.21
CA ILE A 300 13.27 15.33 -7.73
C ILE A 300 13.21 16.40 -8.83
N THR A 301 13.37 16.05 -10.10
CA THR A 301 13.31 16.96 -11.26
C THR A 301 11.95 17.66 -11.45
N TRP A 302 10.90 17.21 -10.77
CA TRP A 302 9.58 17.85 -10.77
C TRP A 302 9.50 19.06 -9.83
N LEU A 303 10.48 19.24 -8.93
CA LEU A 303 10.53 20.36 -7.99
C LEU A 303 10.84 21.67 -8.71
N ASN A 304 10.54 22.76 -8.03
CA ASN A 304 11.06 24.07 -8.45
C ASN A 304 12.59 24.00 -8.54
N SER A 305 13.17 24.60 -9.60
CA SER A 305 14.59 24.52 -9.92
C SER A 305 15.53 24.93 -8.78
N ASP A 306 15.13 25.91 -7.95
CA ASP A 306 15.93 26.37 -6.83
C ASP A 306 15.86 25.35 -5.67
N VAL A 307 14.70 24.73 -5.43
CA VAL A 307 14.55 23.68 -4.41
C VAL A 307 15.35 22.45 -4.79
N GLU A 308 15.22 21.98 -6.04
CA GLU A 308 16.00 20.87 -6.58
C GLU A 308 17.50 21.11 -6.44
N LYS A 309 17.97 22.27 -6.92
CA LYS A 309 19.37 22.67 -6.84
C LYS A 309 19.90 22.68 -5.41
N ASN A 310 19.12 23.20 -4.46
CA ASN A 310 19.53 23.26 -3.06
C ASN A 310 19.63 21.86 -2.45
N ILE A 311 18.65 20.97 -2.69
CA ILE A 311 18.70 19.57 -2.23
C ILE A 311 19.94 18.87 -2.81
N ARG A 312 20.18 18.98 -4.13
CA ARG A 312 21.37 18.38 -4.77
C ARG A 312 22.69 18.93 -4.21
N THR A 313 22.73 20.24 -3.93
CA THR A 313 23.92 20.87 -3.31
C THR A 313 24.21 20.31 -1.92
N LEU A 314 23.17 20.11 -1.12
CA LEU A 314 23.28 19.51 0.21
C LEU A 314 23.67 18.03 0.14
N ALA A 315 23.14 17.31 -0.82
CA ALA A 315 23.34 15.86 -1.00
C ALA A 315 24.72 15.48 -1.54
N ARG A 316 25.45 16.38 -2.20
CA ARG A 316 26.83 16.14 -2.70
C ARG A 316 26.98 14.84 -3.49
N ASP A 317 26.16 14.60 -4.47
CA ASP A 317 26.13 13.38 -5.30
C ASP A 317 25.73 12.08 -4.57
N SER A 318 25.41 12.12 -3.26
CA SER A 318 24.87 10.99 -2.53
C SER A 318 23.36 10.89 -2.76
N TYR A 319 22.90 9.77 -3.33
CA TYR A 319 21.46 9.54 -3.49
C TYR A 319 20.76 9.36 -2.13
N ILE A 320 21.46 8.78 -1.14
CA ILE A 320 20.92 8.60 0.22
C ILE A 320 20.70 9.96 0.89
N ASP A 321 21.70 10.85 0.80
CA ASP A 321 21.57 12.19 1.36
C ASP A 321 20.49 13.00 0.61
N LYS A 322 20.33 12.81 -0.70
CA LYS A 322 19.25 13.43 -1.49
C LYS A 322 17.88 13.04 -0.93
N GLU A 323 17.63 11.76 -0.68
CA GLU A 323 16.41 11.24 -0.06
C GLU A 323 16.21 11.81 1.35
N GLN A 324 17.28 11.85 2.16
CA GLN A 324 17.20 12.39 3.51
C GLN A 324 16.90 13.89 3.53
N TYR A 325 17.55 14.70 2.66
CA TYR A 325 17.24 16.12 2.57
C TYR A 325 15.86 16.40 1.98
N TYR A 326 15.38 15.56 1.07
CA TYR A 326 13.99 15.60 0.62
C TYR A 326 13.04 15.45 1.81
N ASP A 327 13.26 14.47 2.69
CA ASP A 327 12.43 14.24 3.86
C ASP A 327 12.44 15.42 4.83
N TYR A 328 13.59 16.06 5.02
CA TYR A 328 13.68 17.28 5.84
C TYR A 328 12.91 18.46 5.25
N VAL A 329 12.87 18.60 3.93
CA VAL A 329 12.15 19.70 3.25
C VAL A 329 10.64 19.47 3.28
N TYR A 330 10.20 18.22 3.05
CA TYR A 330 8.78 17.87 2.90
C TYR A 330 8.15 17.23 4.13
N ASP A 331 8.93 17.05 5.19
CA ASP A 331 8.44 16.53 6.47
C ASP A 331 7.76 15.16 6.30
N THR A 332 8.43 14.26 5.56
CA THR A 332 7.93 12.92 5.22
C THR A 332 7.64 12.11 6.48
N GLN A 333 6.45 11.49 6.54
CA GLN A 333 5.98 10.71 7.70
C GLN A 333 6.01 9.21 7.47
N PHE A 334 5.95 8.77 6.22
CA PHE A 334 5.81 7.37 5.85
C PHE A 334 6.60 7.10 4.58
N ARG A 335 7.37 6.04 4.56
CA ARG A 335 8.19 5.61 3.42
C ARG A 335 7.81 4.22 2.96
N MET A 336 8.03 3.95 1.69
CA MET A 336 7.75 2.69 1.01
C MET A 336 8.99 2.29 0.21
N ALA A 337 9.98 1.73 0.91
CA ALA A 337 11.26 1.37 0.32
C ALA A 337 11.16 0.15 -0.59
N LEU A 338 11.75 0.23 -1.77
CA LEU A 338 12.01 -0.89 -2.64
C LEU A 338 13.44 -1.37 -2.43
N LEU A 339 13.59 -2.68 -2.22
CA LEU A 339 14.87 -3.33 -1.96
C LEU A 339 15.11 -4.47 -2.95
N THR A 340 16.38 -4.78 -3.19
CA THR A 340 16.82 -6.00 -3.89
C THR A 340 18.08 -6.55 -3.23
N LYS A 341 18.63 -7.65 -3.71
CA LYS A 341 19.92 -8.17 -3.22
C LYS A 341 21.07 -7.20 -3.53
N CYS A 342 22.06 -7.06 -2.66
CA CYS A 342 23.26 -6.27 -2.90
C CYS A 342 23.98 -6.63 -4.22
N SER A 343 23.86 -7.88 -4.69
CA SER A 343 24.42 -8.30 -5.99
C SER A 343 23.81 -7.57 -7.20
N ASN A 344 22.76 -6.81 -7.04
CA ASN A 344 22.13 -6.00 -8.08
C ASN A 344 22.42 -4.50 -7.95
N GLU A 345 23.20 -4.08 -6.96
CA GLU A 345 23.42 -2.66 -6.65
C GLU A 345 23.98 -1.89 -7.86
N ASP A 346 24.89 -2.48 -8.60
CA ASP A 346 25.49 -1.91 -9.82
C ASP A 346 24.52 -1.76 -11.00
N LYS A 347 23.36 -2.41 -10.95
CA LYS A 347 22.31 -2.31 -11.97
C LYS A 347 21.29 -1.22 -11.65
N ILE A 348 21.25 -0.74 -10.39
CA ILE A 348 20.29 0.26 -9.97
C ILE A 348 20.70 1.63 -10.54
N SER A 349 19.77 2.27 -11.23
CA SER A 349 19.94 3.63 -11.74
C SER A 349 19.11 4.61 -10.94
N HIS A 350 19.77 5.58 -10.34
CA HIS A 350 19.14 6.76 -9.76
C HIS A 350 19.23 7.97 -10.70
N ASP A 351 19.60 7.71 -11.97
CA ASP A 351 19.55 8.74 -13.02
C ASP A 351 18.09 9.03 -13.37
N GLU A 352 17.73 10.29 -13.39
CA GLU A 352 16.40 10.78 -13.69
C GLU A 352 16.11 10.79 -15.19
N ARG A 353 16.94 10.14 -16.00
CA ARG A 353 16.79 9.90 -17.45
C ARG A 353 16.46 8.44 -17.69
N VAL A 354 15.17 8.13 -17.67
CA VAL A 354 14.70 6.78 -17.99
C VAL A 354 14.80 6.51 -19.49
N GLU A 355 15.37 5.36 -19.84
CA GLU A 355 15.49 4.94 -21.23
C GLU A 355 14.09 4.73 -21.87
N LYS A 356 13.89 5.20 -23.10
CA LYS A 356 12.62 5.05 -23.84
C LYS A 356 12.12 3.61 -23.85
N LYS A 357 13.04 2.64 -24.10
CA LYS A 357 12.70 1.22 -24.11
C LYS A 357 12.06 0.71 -22.82
N VAL A 358 12.36 1.33 -21.67
CA VAL A 358 11.71 0.99 -20.39
C VAL A 358 10.26 1.46 -20.42
N LEU A 359 10.02 2.71 -20.80
CA LEU A 359 8.67 3.28 -20.87
C LEU A 359 7.79 2.55 -21.89
N ASP A 360 8.36 2.01 -22.99
CA ASP A 360 7.66 1.19 -23.97
C ASP A 360 7.10 -0.11 -23.39
N THR A 361 7.68 -0.60 -22.29
CA THR A 361 7.21 -1.82 -21.60
C THR A 361 6.17 -1.55 -20.52
N LEU A 362 5.77 -0.30 -20.33
CA LEU A 362 4.87 0.11 -19.25
C LEU A 362 3.48 0.47 -19.78
N TYR A 363 2.51 0.29 -18.91
CA TYR A 363 1.15 0.80 -19.05
C TYR A 363 0.93 1.91 -18.03
N PHE A 364 0.19 2.93 -18.46
CA PHE A 364 -0.14 4.10 -17.68
C PHE A 364 -1.64 4.16 -17.46
N ASN A 365 -2.07 4.55 -16.27
CA ASN A 365 -3.48 4.75 -15.96
C ASN A 365 -3.64 6.06 -15.21
N ASN A 366 -4.70 6.81 -15.51
CA ASN A 366 -5.02 8.04 -14.79
C ASN A 366 -5.09 7.79 -13.28
N ALA A 367 -4.36 8.58 -12.50
CA ALA A 367 -4.34 8.53 -11.05
C ALA A 367 -5.18 9.65 -10.40
N LEU A 368 -5.74 10.56 -11.21
CA LEU A 368 -6.53 11.68 -10.74
C LEU A 368 -8.02 11.29 -10.67
N ASP A 369 -8.69 11.70 -9.61
CA ASP A 369 -10.13 11.47 -9.44
C ASP A 369 -10.96 12.31 -10.43
N GLU A 370 -10.45 13.49 -10.80
CA GLU A 370 -11.10 14.41 -11.72
C GLU A 370 -10.64 14.17 -13.15
N GLU A 371 -11.50 14.47 -14.12
CA GLU A 371 -11.20 14.54 -15.54
C GLU A 371 -11.00 16.00 -15.93
N PRO A 372 -9.76 16.53 -15.86
CA PRO A 372 -9.52 17.95 -16.13
C PRO A 372 -9.81 18.34 -17.58
N GLY A 373 -9.95 17.34 -18.47
CA GLY A 373 -10.11 17.57 -19.90
C GLY A 373 -8.85 18.17 -20.54
N VAL A 374 -8.92 18.44 -21.84
CA VAL A 374 -7.86 19.14 -22.56
C VAL A 374 -8.08 20.65 -22.45
N PRO A 375 -7.15 21.41 -21.84
CA PRO A 375 -7.26 22.86 -21.78
C PRO A 375 -7.32 23.48 -23.19
N PRO A 376 -8.23 24.42 -23.44
CA PRO A 376 -8.42 25.02 -24.80
C PRO A 376 -7.16 25.68 -25.37
N GLU A 377 -6.25 26.15 -24.52
CA GLU A 377 -4.98 26.78 -24.92
C GLU A 377 -3.89 25.77 -25.31
N TRP A 378 -4.09 24.47 -25.13
CA TRP A 378 -3.12 23.47 -25.53
C TRP A 378 -3.10 23.30 -27.06
N THR A 379 -1.92 23.41 -27.62
CA THR A 379 -1.65 23.24 -29.05
C THR A 379 -0.73 22.05 -29.33
N ASN A 380 -0.11 21.51 -28.32
CA ASN A 380 0.80 20.37 -28.48
C ASN A 380 0.00 19.07 -28.57
N VAL A 381 -0.03 18.48 -29.75
CA VAL A 381 -0.80 17.26 -30.06
C VAL A 381 -0.46 16.10 -29.14
N MET A 382 0.81 15.94 -28.72
CA MET A 382 1.22 14.86 -27.83
C MET A 382 0.62 15.05 -26.41
N HIS A 383 0.59 16.29 -25.92
CA HIS A 383 -0.01 16.57 -24.61
C HIS A 383 -1.54 16.37 -24.66
N ILE A 384 -2.18 16.79 -25.75
CA ILE A 384 -3.61 16.60 -25.98
C ILE A 384 -3.94 15.11 -25.98
N SER A 385 -3.26 14.32 -26.81
CA SER A 385 -3.51 12.88 -26.95
C SER A 385 -3.26 12.09 -25.66
N ILE A 386 -2.23 12.44 -24.88
CA ILE A 386 -1.99 11.83 -23.57
C ILE A 386 -3.17 12.14 -22.64
N GLN A 387 -3.64 13.40 -22.60
CA GLN A 387 -4.75 13.79 -21.74
C GLN A 387 -6.06 13.10 -22.16
N GLU A 388 -6.37 13.05 -23.45
CA GLU A 388 -7.55 12.35 -23.96
C GLU A 388 -7.54 10.86 -23.60
N LEU A 389 -6.38 10.21 -23.67
CA LEU A 389 -6.23 8.82 -23.21
C LEU A 389 -6.38 8.68 -21.69
N MET A 390 -5.86 9.62 -20.90
CA MET A 390 -6.05 9.64 -19.45
C MET A 390 -7.54 9.79 -19.09
N ASP A 391 -8.27 10.64 -19.81
CA ASP A 391 -9.69 10.89 -19.57
C ASP A 391 -10.58 9.66 -19.89
N THR A 392 -10.06 8.70 -20.68
CA THR A 392 -10.76 7.41 -20.87
C THR A 392 -10.79 6.54 -19.60
N LYS A 393 -9.97 6.85 -18.59
CA LYS A 393 -9.72 6.03 -17.39
C LYS A 393 -9.30 4.59 -17.68
N ARG A 394 -8.86 4.32 -18.90
CA ARG A 394 -8.35 3.00 -19.31
C ARG A 394 -6.83 3.00 -19.37
N PRO A 395 -6.18 1.87 -19.06
CA PRO A 395 -4.75 1.76 -19.21
C PRO A 395 -4.33 1.91 -20.67
N PHE A 396 -3.29 2.71 -20.91
CA PHE A 396 -2.69 2.92 -22.21
C PHE A 396 -1.17 2.81 -22.15
N ASN A 397 -0.53 2.64 -23.28
CA ASN A 397 0.92 2.61 -23.43
C ASN A 397 1.38 3.58 -24.52
N VAL A 398 2.69 3.61 -24.79
CA VAL A 398 3.27 4.49 -25.83
C VAL A 398 2.69 4.19 -27.22
N ALA A 399 2.46 2.93 -27.57
CA ALA A 399 1.87 2.56 -28.86
C ALA A 399 0.43 3.07 -28.99
N ASP A 400 -0.35 3.03 -27.90
CA ASP A 400 -1.71 3.59 -27.89
C ASP A 400 -1.69 5.11 -28.12
N ILE A 401 -0.70 5.84 -27.56
CA ILE A 401 -0.55 7.30 -27.80
C ILE A 401 -0.24 7.58 -29.26
N LEU A 402 0.73 6.87 -29.83
CA LEU A 402 1.12 7.06 -31.25
C LEU A 402 -0.04 6.75 -32.19
N LYS A 403 -0.76 5.68 -31.93
CA LYS A 403 -1.97 5.30 -32.67
C LYS A 403 -3.05 6.37 -32.55
N HIS A 404 -3.31 6.89 -31.35
CA HIS A 404 -4.30 7.94 -31.10
C HIS A 404 -3.94 9.21 -31.88
N ILE A 405 -2.67 9.62 -31.93
CA ILE A 405 -2.20 10.76 -32.70
C ILE A 405 -2.45 10.53 -34.20
N GLU A 406 -2.13 9.33 -34.73
CA GLU A 406 -2.33 9.02 -36.14
C GLU A 406 -3.82 9.08 -36.54
N GLU A 407 -4.72 8.60 -35.68
CA GLU A 407 -6.15 8.54 -35.94
C GLU A 407 -6.85 9.92 -35.81
N HIS A 408 -6.46 10.74 -34.80
CA HIS A 408 -7.17 12.00 -34.49
C HIS A 408 -6.45 13.26 -34.95
N HIS A 409 -5.13 13.17 -35.17
CA HIS A 409 -4.27 14.29 -35.56
C HIS A 409 -3.34 13.91 -36.73
N PRO A 410 -3.87 13.39 -37.86
CA PRO A 410 -3.05 12.87 -38.94
C PRO A 410 -2.13 13.93 -39.54
N GLY A 411 -0.86 13.54 -39.75
CA GLY A 411 0.16 14.44 -40.35
C GLY A 411 0.80 15.42 -39.36
N SER A 412 0.50 15.33 -38.09
CA SER A 412 1.18 16.13 -37.05
C SER A 412 2.63 15.68 -36.85
N GLU A 413 3.52 16.64 -36.63
CA GLU A 413 4.91 16.37 -36.27
C GLU A 413 4.98 15.90 -34.81
N ILE A 414 5.67 14.79 -34.56
CA ILE A 414 5.80 14.17 -33.25
C ILE A 414 7.24 14.32 -32.74
N ASP A 415 7.45 15.15 -31.71
CA ASP A 415 8.68 15.11 -30.90
C ASP A 415 8.58 13.95 -29.90
N THR A 416 9.07 12.77 -30.29
CA THR A 416 9.03 11.58 -29.44
C THR A 416 9.80 11.77 -28.14
N ASP A 417 10.90 12.53 -28.12
CA ASP A 417 11.67 12.80 -26.91
C ASP A 417 10.84 13.63 -25.89
N ALA A 418 10.10 14.62 -26.38
CA ALA A 418 9.20 15.40 -25.54
C ALA A 418 8.05 14.54 -25.00
N MET A 419 7.52 13.62 -25.79
CA MET A 419 6.46 12.69 -25.38
C MET A 419 6.93 11.80 -24.22
N TYR A 420 8.10 11.16 -24.35
CA TYR A 420 8.64 10.30 -23.29
C TYR A 420 8.97 11.10 -22.02
N ARG A 421 9.55 12.30 -22.16
CA ARG A 421 9.77 13.19 -21.00
C ARG A 421 8.46 13.54 -20.31
N ARG A 422 7.40 13.84 -21.06
CA ARG A 422 6.07 14.15 -20.50
C ARG A 422 5.49 12.97 -19.75
N LEU A 423 5.50 11.76 -20.33
CA LEU A 423 5.01 10.54 -19.68
C LEU A 423 5.75 10.26 -18.36
N PHE A 424 7.06 10.34 -18.39
CA PHE A 424 7.87 10.12 -17.20
C PHE A 424 7.60 11.19 -16.13
N HIS A 425 7.47 12.44 -16.54
CA HIS A 425 7.08 13.51 -15.62
C HIS A 425 5.72 13.26 -14.96
N LEU A 426 4.71 12.84 -15.73
CA LEU A 426 3.38 12.50 -15.20
C LEU A 426 3.45 11.33 -14.19
N ALA A 427 4.30 10.35 -14.43
CA ALA A 427 4.52 9.24 -13.52
C ALA A 427 5.22 9.70 -12.21
N ILE A 428 6.23 10.58 -12.31
CA ILE A 428 6.91 11.14 -11.13
C ILE A 428 5.94 11.94 -10.26
N VAL A 429 5.16 12.85 -10.87
CA VAL A 429 4.22 13.70 -10.09
C VAL A 429 2.98 12.96 -9.61
N GLY A 430 2.82 11.69 -9.99
CA GLY A 430 1.69 10.86 -9.57
C GLY A 430 0.37 11.17 -10.27
N HIS A 431 0.42 11.80 -11.46
CA HIS A 431 -0.78 12.02 -12.30
C HIS A 431 -1.17 10.76 -13.07
N VAL A 432 -0.22 9.86 -13.29
CA VAL A 432 -0.48 8.51 -13.81
C VAL A 432 0.18 7.47 -12.93
N ASN A 433 -0.53 6.39 -12.70
CA ASN A 433 0.04 5.16 -12.14
C ASN A 433 0.77 4.39 -13.24
N THR A 434 1.81 3.65 -12.87
CA THR A 434 2.61 2.84 -13.80
C THR A 434 2.48 1.36 -13.47
N TYR A 435 2.25 0.53 -14.48
CA TYR A 435 2.10 -0.90 -14.38
C TYR A 435 2.91 -1.63 -15.45
N ALA A 436 3.38 -2.82 -15.17
CA ALA A 436 4.07 -3.66 -16.15
C ALA A 436 3.13 -4.62 -16.89
N LYS A 437 1.87 -4.71 -16.46
CA LYS A 437 0.85 -5.58 -17.05
C LYS A 437 -0.44 -4.79 -17.27
N LYS A 438 -1.07 -5.01 -18.42
CA LYS A 438 -2.44 -4.57 -18.71
C LYS A 438 -3.39 -5.72 -18.40
N TYR A 439 -4.46 -5.40 -17.70
CA TYR A 439 -5.54 -6.34 -17.45
C TYR A 439 -6.70 -6.07 -18.41
N ASP A 440 -7.32 -7.13 -18.90
CA ASP A 440 -8.45 -7.04 -19.83
C ASP A 440 -9.70 -6.57 -19.09
N GLN A 441 -10.42 -5.64 -19.71
CA GLN A 441 -11.70 -5.12 -19.24
C GLN A 441 -12.74 -5.31 -20.37
N LEU A 442 -13.16 -6.58 -20.54
CA LEU A 442 -14.12 -6.91 -21.59
C LEU A 442 -15.45 -6.18 -21.36
N PRO A 443 -16.08 -5.64 -22.41
CA PRO A 443 -17.40 -5.04 -22.30
C PRO A 443 -18.47 -6.13 -22.08
N PHE A 444 -19.60 -5.74 -21.49
CA PHE A 444 -20.80 -6.55 -21.50
C PHE A 444 -21.30 -6.70 -22.95
N VAL A 445 -21.49 -7.94 -23.40
CA VAL A 445 -22.10 -8.28 -24.67
C VAL A 445 -23.21 -9.28 -24.40
N GLU A 446 -24.47 -8.88 -24.73
CA GLU A 446 -25.66 -9.69 -24.47
C GLU A 446 -25.53 -11.09 -25.06
N ASN A 447 -25.91 -12.11 -24.28
CA ASN A 447 -25.87 -13.52 -24.66
C ASN A 447 -24.47 -14.06 -25.04
N GLU A 448 -23.39 -13.32 -24.77
CA GLU A 448 -22.03 -13.75 -25.05
C GLU A 448 -21.16 -13.75 -23.80
N THR A 449 -21.19 -12.65 -23.03
CA THR A 449 -20.34 -12.50 -21.85
C THR A 449 -21.04 -12.99 -20.59
N TYR A 450 -20.22 -13.46 -19.64
CA TYR A 450 -20.66 -13.90 -18.32
C TYR A 450 -19.64 -13.51 -17.26
N ILE A 451 -20.01 -13.67 -15.98
CA ILE A 451 -19.09 -13.45 -14.86
C ILE A 451 -18.67 -14.81 -14.30
N PRO A 452 -17.37 -15.14 -14.31
CA PRO A 452 -16.85 -16.35 -13.69
C PRO A 452 -17.20 -16.47 -12.20
N GLU A 453 -17.46 -17.70 -11.76
CA GLU A 453 -17.96 -18.00 -10.41
C GLU A 453 -17.04 -17.48 -9.29
N HIS A 454 -15.72 -17.50 -9.49
CA HIS A 454 -14.76 -16.99 -8.49
C HIS A 454 -14.93 -15.49 -8.20
N PHE A 455 -15.28 -14.65 -9.19
CA PHE A 455 -15.58 -13.23 -8.94
C PHE A 455 -16.91 -13.06 -8.22
N ILE A 456 -17.94 -13.85 -8.58
CA ILE A 456 -19.24 -13.85 -7.89
C ILE A 456 -19.04 -14.25 -6.43
N ASN A 457 -18.28 -15.30 -6.18
CA ASN A 457 -18.02 -15.79 -4.83
C ASN A 457 -17.19 -14.79 -4.01
N TYR A 458 -16.24 -14.10 -4.63
CA TYR A 458 -15.47 -13.04 -3.97
C TYR A 458 -16.39 -11.94 -3.42
N VAL A 459 -17.21 -11.36 -4.29
CA VAL A 459 -18.15 -10.30 -3.91
C VAL A 459 -19.21 -10.81 -2.93
N SER A 460 -19.84 -11.94 -3.21
CA SER A 460 -20.91 -12.48 -2.36
C SER A 460 -20.43 -12.82 -0.96
N THR A 461 -19.26 -13.45 -0.83
CA THR A 461 -18.71 -13.80 0.49
C THR A 461 -18.36 -12.55 1.31
N LEU A 462 -17.84 -11.51 0.68
CA LEU A 462 -17.55 -10.25 1.36
C LEU A 462 -18.85 -9.57 1.84
N VAL A 463 -19.89 -9.55 1.03
CA VAL A 463 -21.21 -9.00 1.37
C VAL A 463 -21.84 -9.79 2.53
N GLU A 464 -21.87 -11.11 2.44
CA GLU A 464 -22.46 -12.00 3.46
C GLU A 464 -21.75 -11.94 4.82
N LYS A 465 -20.42 -11.71 4.83
CA LYS A 465 -19.64 -11.55 6.08
C LYS A 465 -19.71 -10.14 6.68
N GLY A 466 -20.62 -9.28 6.24
CA GLY A 466 -20.82 -7.93 6.76
C GLY A 466 -19.98 -6.86 6.07
N GLY A 467 -19.51 -7.13 4.87
CA GLY A 467 -18.83 -6.16 4.03
C GLY A 467 -17.49 -5.69 4.61
N TYR A 468 -17.27 -4.40 4.55
CA TYR A 468 -15.99 -3.75 4.92
C TYR A 468 -15.56 -3.84 6.39
N GLN A 469 -16.29 -4.54 7.25
CA GLN A 469 -15.91 -4.71 8.66
C GLN A 469 -14.67 -5.61 8.83
N TYR A 470 -14.45 -6.56 7.90
CA TYR A 470 -13.35 -7.52 7.98
C TYR A 470 -12.33 -7.36 6.85
N MET A 471 -12.82 -7.13 5.63
CA MET A 471 -11.97 -7.05 4.45
C MET A 471 -12.61 -6.14 3.40
N CYS A 472 -11.78 -5.38 2.68
CA CYS A 472 -12.19 -4.59 1.53
C CYS A 472 -11.91 -5.35 0.23
N LEU A 473 -12.78 -5.14 -0.77
CA LEU A 473 -12.55 -5.65 -2.12
C LEU A 473 -11.38 -4.91 -2.77
N GLY A 474 -10.48 -5.65 -3.41
CA GLY A 474 -9.40 -5.09 -4.23
C GLY A 474 -9.65 -5.34 -5.72
N ASN A 475 -9.39 -4.33 -6.55
CA ASN A 475 -9.43 -4.47 -8.00
C ASN A 475 -8.11 -5.03 -8.57
N MET A 476 -8.02 -5.16 -9.90
CA MET A 476 -6.85 -5.69 -10.62
C MET A 476 -5.54 -4.90 -10.38
N TYR A 477 -5.64 -3.65 -9.95
CA TYR A 477 -4.51 -2.80 -9.59
C TYR A 477 -4.30 -2.68 -8.08
N ASN A 478 -4.94 -3.58 -7.34
CA ASN A 478 -4.90 -3.64 -5.87
C ASN A 478 -5.37 -2.33 -5.21
N GLN A 479 -6.31 -1.63 -5.85
CA GLN A 479 -6.99 -0.48 -5.29
C GLN A 479 -8.26 -0.95 -4.58
N ILE A 480 -8.60 -0.30 -3.46
CA ILE A 480 -9.81 -0.63 -2.72
C ILE A 480 -11.03 -0.20 -3.51
N ASP A 481 -12.03 -1.07 -3.58
CA ASP A 481 -13.35 -0.77 -4.08
C ASP A 481 -14.37 -0.79 -2.93
N TYR A 482 -15.02 0.33 -2.70
CA TYR A 482 -16.04 0.50 -1.66
C TYR A 482 -17.49 0.39 -2.21
N SER A 483 -17.66 0.14 -3.50
CA SER A 483 -18.96 0.20 -4.17
C SER A 483 -19.70 -1.15 -4.20
N VAL A 484 -19.29 -2.09 -3.32
CA VAL A 484 -19.87 -3.45 -3.28
C VAL A 484 -21.01 -3.50 -2.28
N ASP A 485 -22.18 -3.89 -2.76
CA ASP A 485 -23.40 -4.09 -1.96
C ASP A 485 -24.16 -5.37 -2.35
N GLU A 486 -25.25 -5.64 -1.64
CA GLU A 486 -26.12 -6.80 -1.92
C GLU A 486 -26.72 -6.75 -3.32
N GLY A 487 -27.02 -5.55 -3.83
CA GLY A 487 -27.60 -5.35 -5.16
C GLY A 487 -26.61 -5.74 -6.26
N LEU A 488 -25.35 -5.27 -6.16
CA LEU A 488 -24.30 -5.66 -7.10
C LEU A 488 -24.06 -7.17 -7.07
N SER A 489 -23.97 -7.77 -5.87
CA SER A 489 -23.82 -9.22 -5.70
C SER A 489 -24.97 -9.98 -6.38
N TYR A 490 -26.20 -9.49 -6.25
CA TYR A 490 -27.36 -10.10 -6.91
C TYR A 490 -27.27 -10.01 -8.44
N VAL A 491 -26.97 -8.83 -9.00
CA VAL A 491 -26.80 -8.63 -10.45
C VAL A 491 -25.68 -9.53 -11.01
N MET A 492 -24.56 -9.66 -10.29
CA MET A 492 -23.48 -10.56 -10.70
C MET A 492 -23.91 -12.03 -10.75
N LYS A 493 -24.74 -12.48 -9.79
CA LYS A 493 -25.28 -13.85 -9.78
C LYS A 493 -26.19 -14.11 -11.00
N LEU A 494 -26.97 -13.13 -11.45
CA LEU A 494 -27.77 -13.24 -12.67
C LEU A 494 -26.90 -13.36 -13.91
N MET A 495 -25.73 -12.72 -13.93
CA MET A 495 -24.76 -12.73 -15.03
C MET A 495 -23.77 -13.93 -14.97
N ALA A 496 -24.00 -14.95 -14.13
CA ALA A 496 -23.17 -16.16 -14.06
C ALA A 496 -23.16 -16.96 -15.39
N LYS A 497 -24.09 -16.68 -16.29
CA LYS A 497 -24.18 -17.23 -17.65
C LYS A 497 -24.55 -16.14 -18.62
N PRO A 498 -24.22 -16.31 -19.91
CA PRO A 498 -24.70 -15.40 -20.94
C PRO A 498 -26.20 -15.15 -20.87
N ILE A 499 -26.61 -13.90 -20.82
CA ILE A 499 -28.02 -13.49 -20.61
C ILE A 499 -28.30 -12.21 -21.39
N SER A 500 -29.57 -12.00 -21.80
CA SER A 500 -29.94 -10.77 -22.46
C SER A 500 -30.20 -9.63 -21.48
N ARG A 501 -30.02 -8.40 -21.94
CA ARG A 501 -30.29 -7.20 -21.12
C ARG A 501 -31.74 -7.14 -20.67
N GLN A 502 -32.71 -7.52 -21.54
CA GLN A 502 -34.13 -7.48 -21.21
C GLN A 502 -34.46 -8.48 -20.09
N GLU A 503 -33.91 -9.70 -20.16
CA GLU A 503 -34.15 -10.73 -19.13
C GLU A 503 -33.56 -10.31 -17.77
N LEU A 504 -32.41 -9.60 -17.76
CA LEU A 504 -31.85 -9.03 -16.53
C LEU A 504 -32.80 -8.00 -15.91
N ILE A 505 -33.32 -7.04 -16.74
CA ILE A 505 -34.23 -5.99 -16.27
C ILE A 505 -35.54 -6.62 -15.73
N ASP A 506 -36.12 -7.58 -16.45
CA ASP A 506 -37.36 -8.23 -16.04
C ASP A 506 -37.18 -8.97 -14.70
N THR A 507 -36.09 -9.74 -14.56
CA THR A 507 -35.76 -10.47 -13.32
C THR A 507 -35.47 -9.50 -12.15
N MET A 508 -34.81 -8.39 -12.40
CA MET A 508 -34.54 -7.37 -11.37
C MET A 508 -35.84 -6.68 -10.93
N ASN A 509 -36.74 -6.34 -11.86
CA ASN A 509 -38.03 -5.72 -11.54
C ASN A 509 -38.91 -6.62 -10.65
N GLU A 510 -38.80 -7.93 -10.81
CA GLU A 510 -39.58 -8.91 -10.02
C GLU A 510 -38.99 -9.13 -8.61
N ASN A 511 -37.68 -9.03 -8.46
CA ASN A 511 -36.98 -9.58 -7.29
C ASN A 511 -36.19 -8.55 -6.44
N MET A 512 -36.03 -7.31 -6.91
CA MET A 512 -35.25 -6.31 -6.16
C MET A 512 -35.84 -4.92 -6.26
N THR A 513 -35.58 -4.11 -5.23
CA THR A 513 -35.85 -2.66 -5.22
C THR A 513 -34.62 -1.96 -4.67
N VAL A 514 -34.06 -1.02 -5.44
CA VAL A 514 -32.89 -0.25 -5.04
C VAL A 514 -33.33 1.12 -4.54
N GLU A 515 -33.13 1.40 -3.26
CA GLU A 515 -33.31 2.74 -2.66
C GLU A 515 -31.96 3.44 -2.51
N ARG A 516 -31.91 4.70 -2.87
CA ARG A 516 -30.77 5.58 -2.56
C ARG A 516 -31.21 6.79 -1.76
N THR A 517 -30.36 7.21 -0.82
CA THR A 517 -30.54 8.43 -0.04
C THR A 517 -29.77 9.56 -0.68
N LYS A 518 -30.43 10.67 -0.99
CA LYS A 518 -29.79 11.91 -1.48
C LYS A 518 -29.08 12.65 -0.35
N ASP A 519 -28.27 13.62 -0.69
CA ASP A 519 -27.54 14.46 0.27
C ASP A 519 -28.47 15.22 1.24
N ASP A 520 -29.70 15.48 0.81
CA ASP A 520 -30.75 16.12 1.62
C ASP A 520 -31.49 15.15 2.56
N GLY A 521 -31.09 13.86 2.59
CA GLY A 521 -31.70 12.81 3.38
C GLY A 521 -32.98 12.20 2.77
N THR A 522 -33.44 12.64 1.60
CA THR A 522 -34.61 12.05 0.93
C THR A 522 -34.23 10.75 0.22
N LYS A 523 -35.12 9.75 0.32
CA LYS A 523 -34.97 8.46 -0.37
C LYS A 523 -35.66 8.50 -1.72
N HIS A 524 -35.05 7.88 -2.72
CA HIS A 524 -35.67 7.66 -4.03
C HIS A 524 -35.37 6.23 -4.53
N ILE A 525 -36.27 5.69 -5.32
CA ILE A 525 -36.10 4.39 -5.97
C ILE A 525 -35.36 4.60 -7.28
N VAL A 526 -34.30 3.84 -7.48
CA VAL A 526 -33.55 3.76 -8.75
C VAL A 526 -34.21 2.71 -9.63
N SER A 527 -34.43 3.00 -10.91
CA SER A 527 -34.98 2.00 -11.84
C SER A 527 -33.99 0.84 -12.05
N SER A 528 -34.53 -0.38 -12.29
CA SER A 528 -33.70 -1.54 -12.60
C SER A 528 -32.79 -1.32 -13.81
N GLU A 529 -33.26 -0.57 -14.82
CA GLU A 529 -32.47 -0.25 -15.99
C GLU A 529 -31.26 0.63 -15.65
N GLN A 530 -31.48 1.71 -14.89
CA GLN A 530 -30.39 2.59 -14.46
C GLN A 530 -29.39 1.85 -13.57
N TYR A 531 -29.88 1.06 -12.59
CA TYR A 531 -29.01 0.30 -11.70
C TYR A 531 -28.21 -0.77 -12.44
N LEU A 532 -28.80 -1.41 -13.46
CA LEU A 532 -28.12 -2.36 -14.34
C LEU A 532 -27.00 -1.70 -15.11
N ASP A 533 -27.23 -0.51 -15.70
CA ASP A 533 -26.20 0.23 -16.45
C ASP A 533 -25.01 0.59 -15.56
N GLU A 534 -25.27 1.09 -14.35
CA GLU A 534 -24.24 1.41 -13.38
C GLU A 534 -23.48 0.13 -12.94
N SER A 535 -24.20 -0.97 -12.70
CA SER A 535 -23.59 -2.26 -12.34
C SER A 535 -22.73 -2.83 -13.47
N ILE A 536 -23.19 -2.77 -14.73
CA ILE A 536 -22.41 -3.22 -15.91
C ILE A 536 -21.12 -2.41 -16.04
N ALA A 537 -21.22 -1.08 -15.94
CA ALA A 537 -20.06 -0.21 -16.01
C ALA A 537 -19.05 -0.53 -14.90
N HIS A 538 -19.54 -0.76 -13.69
CA HIS A 538 -18.70 -1.11 -12.54
C HIS A 538 -18.03 -2.49 -12.70
N ILE A 539 -18.79 -3.53 -13.06
CA ILE A 539 -18.31 -4.90 -13.30
C ILE A 539 -17.25 -4.89 -14.43
N GLN A 540 -17.48 -4.12 -15.49
CA GLN A 540 -16.50 -3.93 -16.57
C GLN A 540 -15.22 -3.26 -16.07
N ALA A 541 -15.34 -2.22 -15.25
CA ALA A 541 -14.18 -1.54 -14.66
C ALA A 541 -13.36 -2.48 -13.76
N LEU A 542 -14.01 -3.41 -13.06
CA LEU A 542 -13.37 -4.48 -12.30
C LEU A 542 -12.77 -5.59 -13.17
N GLY A 543 -13.07 -5.64 -14.49
CA GLY A 543 -12.56 -6.69 -15.38
C GLY A 543 -13.16 -8.08 -15.12
N TYR A 544 -14.40 -8.14 -14.65
CA TYR A 544 -15.03 -9.42 -14.26
C TYR A 544 -15.71 -10.16 -15.40
N PHE A 545 -15.92 -9.51 -16.56
CA PHE A 545 -16.52 -10.21 -17.71
C PHE A 545 -15.54 -11.16 -18.39
N ALA A 546 -16.04 -12.34 -18.77
CA ALA A 546 -15.39 -13.36 -19.57
C ALA A 546 -16.26 -13.76 -20.78
N LYS A 547 -15.68 -14.43 -21.79
CA LYS A 547 -16.35 -14.99 -22.97
C LYS A 547 -16.26 -16.50 -23.01
#